data_8d8220f8bf97df8dc670244eede67e44
#
_entry.id   8d8220f8bf97df8dc670244eede67e44
#
_cell.length_a   1.000
_cell.length_b   1.000
_cell.length_c   1.000
_cell.angle_alpha   90.00
_cell.angle_beta   90.00
_cell.angle_gamma   90.00
#
_symmetry.space_group_name_H-M   'P 1'
#
loop_
_entity.id
_entity.type
_entity.pdbx_description
1 polymer ?
#
loop_
_entity_poly.entity_id
_entity_poly.type
_entity_poly.pdbx_seq_one_letter_code
_entity_poly.pdbx_strand_id
1 'polypeptide(L)'
;VKLVVDASVALKWFFHERSGEDDGAAALDILQGHVDGRHQLLQPPHFQAEVCAVLARETPDRMERQLANLRALGLRSRDDDLIYRRAMQLSQQLNHHLFDTLYHALALETEDAVLVTADLAYCRKASALGRLQPLSAWPMN
;
A
#
# COMPACT_ATOMS: atom_id res chain seq x y z
N VAL A 1 -11.90 7.33 -7.56
CA VAL A 1 -11.59 6.17 -6.70
C VAL A 1 -10.35 6.48 -5.86
N LYS A 2 -10.33 5.94 -4.65
CA LYS A 2 -9.17 6.03 -3.76
C LYS A 2 -8.49 4.67 -3.71
N LEU A 3 -7.17 4.68 -3.71
CA LEU A 3 -6.39 3.46 -3.59
C LEU A 3 -5.56 3.50 -2.32
N VAL A 4 -5.56 2.39 -1.61
CA VAL A 4 -4.62 2.12 -0.53
C VAL A 4 -3.62 1.11 -1.08
N VAL A 5 -2.33 1.36 -0.94
CA VAL A 5 -1.31 0.38 -1.32
C VAL A 5 -0.47 0.04 -0.09
N ASP A 6 -0.15 -1.22 0.09
CA ASP A 6 0.76 -1.58 1.16
C ASP A 6 2.22 -1.35 0.74
N ALA A 7 3.14 -1.54 1.67
CA ALA A 7 4.55 -1.30 1.39
C ALA A 7 5.08 -2.18 0.26
N SER A 8 4.52 -3.38 0.05
CA SER A 8 4.96 -4.29 -1.01
C SER A 8 4.79 -3.66 -2.40
N VAL A 9 3.74 -2.87 -2.60
CA VAL A 9 3.52 -2.15 -3.87
C VAL A 9 4.43 -0.93 -3.95
N ALA A 10 4.43 -0.10 -2.89
CA ALA A 10 5.21 1.14 -2.87
C ALA A 10 6.70 0.90 -3.06
N LEU A 11 7.24 -0.18 -2.51
CA LEU A 11 8.66 -0.49 -2.66
C LEU A 11 9.03 -0.75 -4.11
N LYS A 12 8.11 -1.19 -4.95
CA LYS A 12 8.36 -1.36 -6.38
C LYS A 12 8.57 -0.02 -7.09
N TRP A 13 8.08 1.08 -6.53
CA TRP A 13 8.37 2.42 -7.08
C TRP A 13 9.85 2.76 -6.99
N PHE A 14 10.55 2.26 -5.96
CA PHE A 14 11.95 2.53 -5.70
C PHE A 14 12.87 1.45 -6.29
N PHE A 15 12.36 0.24 -6.48
CA PHE A 15 13.14 -0.94 -6.89
C PHE A 15 12.63 -1.60 -8.16
N HIS A 16 11.83 -0.91 -8.97
CA HIS A 16 11.20 -1.48 -10.17
C HIS A 16 12.22 -1.98 -11.22
N GLU A 17 13.45 -1.47 -11.17
CA GLU A 17 14.52 -1.88 -12.09
C GLU A 17 15.30 -3.12 -11.60
N ARG A 18 15.01 -3.58 -10.38
CA ARG A 18 15.70 -4.76 -9.86
C ARG A 18 15.25 -6.02 -10.58
N SER A 19 16.24 -6.90 -10.83
CA SER A 19 15.95 -8.25 -11.28
C SER A 19 15.08 -8.98 -10.26
N GLY A 20 13.99 -9.58 -10.71
CA GLY A 20 13.06 -10.29 -9.82
C GLY A 20 11.92 -9.44 -9.24
N GLU A 21 11.88 -8.13 -9.53
CA GLU A 21 10.74 -7.28 -9.14
C GLU A 21 9.63 -7.42 -10.18
N ASP A 22 8.64 -8.28 -9.87
CA ASP A 22 7.49 -8.50 -10.72
C ASP A 22 6.47 -7.37 -10.55
N ASP A 23 5.66 -7.15 -11.58
CA ASP A 23 4.56 -6.16 -11.57
C ASP A 23 5.03 -4.71 -11.34
N GLY A 24 6.29 -4.41 -11.65
CA GLY A 24 6.83 -3.04 -11.53
C GLY A 24 6.07 -2.04 -12.38
N ALA A 25 5.69 -2.42 -13.60
CA ALA A 25 4.91 -1.55 -14.48
C ALA A 25 3.54 -1.21 -13.89
N ALA A 26 2.88 -2.18 -13.27
CA ALA A 26 1.59 -1.97 -12.61
C ALA A 26 1.74 -1.01 -11.42
N ALA A 27 2.77 -1.19 -10.60
CA ALA A 27 3.05 -0.32 -9.47
C ALA A 27 3.32 1.12 -9.91
N LEU A 28 4.09 1.30 -10.98
CA LEU A 28 4.39 2.62 -11.54
C LEU A 28 3.14 3.28 -12.13
N ASP A 29 2.25 2.51 -12.77
CA ASP A 29 1.01 3.05 -13.28
C ASP A 29 0.10 3.56 -12.16
N ILE A 30 0.07 2.86 -11.03
CA ILE A 30 -0.65 3.32 -9.84
C ILE A 30 -0.08 4.66 -9.37
N LEU A 31 1.23 4.77 -9.27
CA LEU A 31 1.88 6.02 -8.87
C LEU A 31 1.58 7.15 -9.86
N GLN A 32 1.72 6.87 -11.14
CA GLN A 32 1.46 7.86 -12.19
C GLN A 32 -0.01 8.31 -12.15
N GLY A 33 -0.94 7.39 -11.90
CA GLY A 33 -2.36 7.73 -11.79
C GLY A 33 -2.65 8.70 -10.65
N HIS A 34 -1.92 8.61 -9.55
CA HIS A 34 -2.01 9.57 -8.45
C HIS A 34 -1.51 10.96 -8.89
N VAL A 35 -0.37 10.98 -9.57
CA VAL A 35 0.22 12.23 -10.09
C VAL A 35 -0.73 12.89 -11.10
N ASP A 36 -1.33 12.10 -11.97
CA ASP A 36 -2.23 12.57 -13.03
C ASP A 36 -3.65 12.88 -12.55
N GLY A 37 -3.98 12.51 -11.32
CA GLY A 37 -5.33 12.72 -10.79
C GLY A 37 -6.36 11.70 -11.24
N ARG A 38 -5.94 10.55 -11.82
CA ARG A 38 -6.85 9.48 -12.21
C ARG A 38 -7.44 8.76 -11.00
N HIS A 39 -6.70 8.71 -9.91
CA HIS A 39 -7.13 8.21 -8.61
C HIS A 39 -6.32 8.90 -7.52
N GLN A 40 -6.68 8.70 -6.28
CA GLN A 40 -6.01 9.31 -5.14
C GLN A 40 -5.45 8.21 -4.24
N LEU A 41 -4.19 8.32 -3.85
CA LEU A 41 -3.59 7.43 -2.88
C LEU A 41 -3.88 7.93 -1.47
N LEU A 42 -4.35 7.04 -0.61
CA LEU A 42 -4.64 7.29 0.79
C LEU A 42 -3.96 6.20 1.61
N GLN A 43 -3.22 6.58 2.63
CA GLN A 43 -2.37 5.62 3.35
C GLN A 43 -2.62 5.65 4.86
N PRO A 44 -2.43 4.52 5.54
CA PRO A 44 -2.47 4.48 7.00
C PRO A 44 -1.20 5.08 7.60
N PRO A 45 -1.19 5.37 8.91
CA PRO A 45 -0.09 6.14 9.51
C PRO A 45 1.26 5.44 9.49
N HIS A 46 1.30 4.11 9.46
CA HIS A 46 2.57 3.35 9.52
C HIS A 46 3.22 3.13 8.14
N PHE A 47 2.53 3.49 7.06
CA PHE A 47 3.02 3.27 5.69
C PHE A 47 4.42 3.84 5.47
N GLN A 48 4.61 5.10 5.82
CA GLN A 48 5.89 5.78 5.58
C GLN A 48 7.02 5.12 6.36
N ALA A 49 6.75 4.72 7.61
CA ALA A 49 7.76 4.05 8.43
C ALA A 49 8.17 2.69 7.84
N GLU A 50 7.22 1.92 7.34
CA GLU A 50 7.53 0.64 6.70
C GLU A 50 8.38 0.81 5.45
N VAL A 51 8.02 1.78 4.60
CA VAL A 51 8.81 2.07 3.39
C VAL A 51 10.22 2.54 3.77
N CYS A 52 10.31 3.48 4.71
CA CYS A 52 11.60 4.00 5.16
C CYS A 52 12.50 2.92 5.76
N ALA A 53 11.93 1.95 6.48
CA ALA A 53 12.71 0.85 7.06
C ALA A 53 13.44 0.05 5.97
N VAL A 54 12.76 -0.22 4.86
CA VAL A 54 13.38 -0.95 3.74
C VAL A 54 14.40 -0.07 2.99
N LEU A 55 14.06 1.20 2.77
CA LEU A 55 14.97 2.12 2.08
C LEU A 55 16.28 2.29 2.86
N ALA A 56 16.21 2.40 4.18
CA ALA A 56 17.39 2.53 5.04
C ALA A 56 18.27 1.28 4.96
N ARG A 57 17.66 0.10 4.92
CA ARG A 57 18.40 -1.17 4.85
C ARG A 57 19.00 -1.41 3.46
N GLU A 58 18.23 -1.14 2.40
CA GLU A 58 18.60 -1.52 1.04
C GLU A 58 19.32 -0.42 0.26
N THR A 59 19.11 0.84 0.62
CA THR A 59 19.70 1.98 -0.09
C THR A 59 20.27 3.02 0.87
N PRO A 60 21.22 2.60 1.77
CA PRO A 60 21.72 3.53 2.80
C PRO A 60 22.36 4.79 2.22
N ASP A 61 23.03 4.68 1.07
CA ASP A 61 23.70 5.83 0.42
C ASP A 61 22.72 6.80 -0.25
N ARG A 62 21.45 6.41 -0.43
CA ARG A 62 20.44 7.23 -1.12
C ARG A 62 19.20 7.46 -0.27
N MET A 63 19.22 7.05 0.99
CA MET A 63 18.01 7.06 1.81
C MET A 63 17.41 8.45 1.99
N GLU A 64 18.23 9.50 2.10
CA GLU A 64 17.71 10.87 2.23
C GLU A 64 17.03 11.36 0.96
N ARG A 65 17.59 11.04 -0.20
CA ARG A 65 16.96 11.35 -1.48
C ARG A 65 15.64 10.60 -1.64
N GLN A 66 15.63 9.32 -1.26
CA GLN A 66 14.41 8.51 -1.35
C GLN A 66 13.32 8.99 -0.39
N LEU A 67 13.70 9.41 0.82
CA LEU A 67 12.75 10.02 1.73
C LEU A 67 12.15 11.29 1.14
N ALA A 68 12.97 12.15 0.56
CA ALA A 68 12.49 13.37 -0.10
C ALA A 68 11.52 13.05 -1.25
N ASN A 69 11.83 12.02 -2.05
CA ASN A 69 10.97 11.57 -3.13
C ASN A 69 9.61 11.08 -2.60
N LEU A 70 9.63 10.30 -1.53
CA LEU A 70 8.41 9.80 -0.90
C LEU A 70 7.54 10.94 -0.39
N ARG A 71 8.14 11.92 0.28
CA ARG A 71 7.44 13.08 0.80
C ARG A 71 6.85 13.96 -0.31
N ALA A 72 7.57 14.08 -1.42
CA ALA A 72 7.14 14.88 -2.57
C ALA A 72 5.85 14.36 -3.22
N LEU A 73 5.49 13.09 -2.98
CA LEU A 73 4.24 12.52 -3.51
C LEU A 73 2.99 13.12 -2.87
N GLY A 74 3.10 13.71 -1.69
CA GLY A 74 1.97 14.35 -1.03
C GLY A 74 0.83 13.39 -0.72
N LEU A 75 1.16 12.16 -0.29
CA LEU A 75 0.15 11.15 -0.01
C LEU A 75 -0.68 11.55 1.21
N ARG A 76 -2.00 11.40 1.10
CA ARG A 76 -2.88 11.62 2.23
C ARG A 76 -2.80 10.47 3.22
N SER A 77 -2.96 10.79 4.49
CA SER A 77 -2.96 9.80 5.57
C SER A 77 -4.22 9.93 6.40
N ARG A 78 -4.71 8.81 6.89
CA ARG A 78 -5.82 8.75 7.84
C ARG A 78 -5.38 7.96 9.05
N ASP A 79 -5.65 8.52 10.25
CA ASP A 79 -5.21 7.99 11.53
C ASP A 79 -6.30 8.25 12.57
N ASP A 80 -7.31 7.38 12.62
CA ASP A 80 -8.41 7.50 13.56
C ASP A 80 -8.78 6.16 14.19
N ASP A 81 -9.56 6.22 15.27
CA ASP A 81 -9.92 5.02 16.03
C ASP A 81 -10.70 4.00 15.22
N LEU A 82 -11.49 4.44 14.25
CA LEU A 82 -12.32 3.54 13.46
C LEU A 82 -11.46 2.57 12.65
N ILE A 83 -10.40 3.06 12.00
CA ILE A 83 -9.52 2.18 11.21
C ILE A 83 -8.73 1.23 12.11
N TYR A 84 -8.29 1.68 13.28
CA TYR A 84 -7.58 0.82 14.22
C TYR A 84 -8.49 -0.28 14.77
N ARG A 85 -9.72 0.09 15.13
CA ARG A 85 -10.69 -0.89 15.64
C ARG A 85 -10.96 -1.96 14.59
N ARG A 86 -11.18 -1.54 13.34
CA ARG A 86 -11.39 -2.48 12.24
C ARG A 86 -10.16 -3.36 12.01
N ALA A 87 -8.97 -2.77 12.04
CA ALA A 87 -7.71 -3.50 11.86
C ALA A 87 -7.52 -4.56 12.94
N MET A 88 -7.83 -4.23 14.20
CA MET A 88 -7.75 -5.16 15.31
C MET A 88 -8.72 -6.33 15.13
N GLN A 89 -9.96 -6.05 14.72
CA GLN A 89 -10.95 -7.08 14.43
C GLN A 89 -10.48 -8.01 13.32
N LEU A 90 -9.94 -7.45 12.23
CA LEU A 90 -9.42 -8.24 11.12
C LEU A 90 -8.21 -9.07 11.53
N SER A 91 -7.32 -8.51 12.33
CA SER A 91 -6.15 -9.22 12.83
C SER A 91 -6.53 -10.48 13.60
N GLN A 92 -7.56 -10.40 14.44
CA GLN A 92 -8.08 -11.55 15.17
C GLN A 92 -8.83 -12.52 14.24
N GLN A 93 -9.70 -12.00 13.40
CA GLN A 93 -10.52 -12.81 12.50
C GLN A 93 -9.68 -13.60 11.51
N LEU A 94 -8.64 -12.98 10.96
CA LEU A 94 -7.78 -13.58 9.94
C LEU A 94 -6.53 -14.26 10.52
N ASN A 95 -6.28 -14.09 11.81
CA ASN A 95 -5.02 -14.50 12.44
C ASN A 95 -3.83 -13.96 11.65
N HIS A 96 -3.79 -12.64 11.47
CA HIS A 96 -2.82 -11.96 10.63
C HIS A 96 -2.29 -10.70 11.33
N HIS A 97 -1.09 -10.27 10.97
CA HIS A 97 -0.44 -9.10 11.58
C HIS A 97 -1.27 -7.83 11.41
N LEU A 98 -1.42 -7.06 12.47
CA LEU A 98 -2.15 -5.80 12.45
C LEU A 98 -1.58 -4.81 11.44
N PHE A 99 -0.26 -4.79 11.27
CA PHE A 99 0.36 -3.88 10.31
C PHE A 99 -0.17 -4.11 8.89
N ASP A 100 -0.46 -5.35 8.52
CA ASP A 100 -1.05 -5.67 7.22
C ASP A 100 -2.55 -5.40 7.20
N THR A 101 -3.27 -5.78 8.25
CA THR A 101 -4.73 -5.58 8.29
C THR A 101 -5.12 -4.11 8.39
N LEU A 102 -4.20 -3.24 8.85
CA LEU A 102 -4.47 -1.81 8.93
C LEU A 102 -4.63 -1.19 7.53
N TYR A 103 -3.89 -1.65 6.54
CA TYR A 103 -4.09 -1.23 5.15
C TYR A 103 -5.49 -1.60 4.65
N HIS A 104 -5.91 -2.83 4.91
CA HIS A 104 -7.22 -3.30 4.46
C HIS A 104 -8.36 -2.60 5.22
N ALA A 105 -8.18 -2.39 6.53
CA ALA A 105 -9.14 -1.66 7.35
C ALA A 105 -9.38 -0.25 6.81
N LEU A 106 -8.30 0.43 6.40
CA LEU A 106 -8.42 1.76 5.81
C LEU A 106 -9.27 1.74 4.54
N ALA A 107 -9.05 0.76 3.67
CA ALA A 107 -9.86 0.61 2.45
C ALA A 107 -11.33 0.30 2.79
N LEU A 108 -11.57 -0.61 3.74
CA LEU A 108 -12.94 -1.00 4.11
C LEU A 108 -13.72 0.14 4.76
N GLU A 109 -13.05 1.00 5.52
CA GLU A 109 -13.69 2.10 6.24
C GLU A 109 -13.64 3.44 5.48
N THR A 110 -13.18 3.42 4.24
CA THR A 110 -13.12 4.63 3.40
C THR A 110 -14.01 4.44 2.18
N GLU A 111 -14.89 5.39 1.95
CA GLU A 111 -15.79 5.35 0.79
C GLU A 111 -14.98 5.36 -0.50
N ASP A 112 -15.37 4.49 -1.44
CA ASP A 112 -14.78 4.39 -2.77
C ASP A 112 -13.28 4.07 -2.74
N ALA A 113 -12.84 3.24 -1.78
CA ALA A 113 -11.44 2.87 -1.63
C ALA A 113 -11.23 1.37 -1.83
N VAL A 114 -10.07 1.01 -2.39
CA VAL A 114 -9.65 -0.38 -2.63
C VAL A 114 -8.19 -0.52 -2.22
N LEU A 115 -7.87 -1.60 -1.52
CA LEU A 115 -6.48 -1.97 -1.24
C LEU A 115 -5.92 -2.75 -2.43
N VAL A 116 -4.77 -2.30 -2.93
CA VAL A 116 -4.00 -3.05 -3.92
C VAL A 116 -2.73 -3.55 -3.24
N THR A 117 -2.47 -4.84 -3.32
CA THR A 117 -1.32 -5.45 -2.66
C THR A 117 -0.65 -6.49 -3.55
N ALA A 118 0.66 -6.64 -3.39
CA ALA A 118 1.43 -7.70 -4.04
C ALA A 118 1.46 -8.99 -3.19
N ASP A 119 0.93 -8.96 -1.97
CA ASP A 119 0.90 -10.11 -1.06
C ASP A 119 -0.25 -11.06 -1.41
N LEU A 120 0.05 -12.08 -2.20
CA LEU A 120 -0.95 -13.05 -2.65
C LEU A 120 -1.48 -13.91 -1.49
N ALA A 121 -0.67 -14.15 -0.47
CA ALA A 121 -1.11 -14.90 0.71
C ALA A 121 -2.20 -14.14 1.46
N TYR A 122 -2.02 -12.83 1.61
CA TYR A 122 -3.04 -11.99 2.22
C TYR A 122 -4.31 -11.96 1.35
N CYS A 123 -4.16 -11.84 0.04
CA CYS A 123 -5.31 -11.86 -0.88
C CYS A 123 -6.15 -13.12 -0.70
N ARG A 124 -5.51 -14.29 -0.63
CA ARG A 124 -6.22 -15.56 -0.44
C ARG A 124 -6.98 -15.59 0.89
N LYS A 125 -6.37 -15.04 1.93
CA LYS A 125 -6.94 -15.05 3.28
C LYS A 125 -8.11 -14.07 3.43
N ALA A 126 -8.06 -12.93 2.76
CA ALA A 126 -8.93 -11.80 3.02
C ALA A 126 -9.88 -11.42 1.86
N SER A 127 -9.81 -12.11 0.72
CA SER A 127 -10.57 -11.73 -0.48
C SER A 127 -12.07 -11.68 -0.26
N ALA A 128 -12.62 -12.52 0.63
CA ALA A 128 -14.06 -12.55 0.91
C ALA A 128 -14.57 -11.25 1.54
N LEU A 129 -13.70 -10.46 2.15
CA LEU A 129 -14.07 -9.18 2.76
C LEU A 129 -14.31 -8.08 1.71
N GLY A 130 -13.83 -8.27 0.49
CA GLY A 130 -13.95 -7.27 -0.57
C GLY A 130 -12.96 -6.13 -0.46
N ARG A 131 -13.03 -5.20 -1.40
CA ARG A 131 -12.19 -4.01 -1.48
C ARG A 131 -10.70 -4.32 -1.42
N LEU A 132 -10.32 -5.40 -2.10
CA LEU A 132 -8.97 -5.92 -2.12
C LEU A 132 -8.68 -6.46 -3.52
N GLN A 133 -7.55 -6.05 -4.08
CA GLN A 133 -7.15 -6.50 -5.41
C GLN A 133 -5.66 -6.81 -5.41
N PRO A 134 -5.26 -7.95 -5.98
CA PRO A 134 -3.84 -8.21 -6.16
C PRO A 134 -3.26 -7.27 -7.23
N LEU A 135 -2.01 -6.85 -7.02
CA LEU A 135 -1.31 -5.99 -7.98
C LEU A 135 -1.22 -6.65 -9.35
N SER A 136 -1.10 -7.97 -9.41
CA SER A 136 -1.02 -8.74 -10.66
C SER A 136 -2.29 -8.61 -11.52
N ALA A 137 -3.41 -8.18 -10.94
CA ALA A 137 -4.67 -7.98 -11.66
C ALA A 137 -4.91 -6.50 -12.03
N TRP A 138 -3.93 -5.65 -11.82
CA TRP A 138 -4.04 -4.23 -12.22
C TRP A 138 -3.94 -4.09 -13.75
N PRO A 139 -4.68 -3.20 -14.41
CA PRO A 139 -5.64 -2.25 -13.83
C PRO A 139 -6.97 -2.90 -13.45
N MET A 140 -7.73 -2.19 -12.63
CA MET A 140 -9.09 -2.60 -12.28
C MET A 140 -10.03 -2.43 -13.47
N ASN A 141 -10.92 -3.37 -13.60
CA ASN A 141 -11.98 -3.29 -14.59
C ASN A 141 -13.22 -2.62 -14.00
#